data_36bd29086942209e9a07cbea4fb082f2
#
_entry.id   36bd29086942209e9a07cbea4fb082f2
#
_cell.length_a   1.000
_cell.length_b   1.000
_cell.length_c   1.000
_cell.angle_alpha   90.00
_cell.angle_beta   90.00
_cell.angle_gamma   90.00
#
_symmetry.space_group_name_H-M   'P 1'
#
loop_
_entity.id
_entity.type
_entity.pdbx_description
1 polymer ?
#
loop_
_entity_poly.entity_id
_entity_poly.type
_entity_poly.pdbx_seq_one_letter_code
_entity_poly.pdbx_strand_id
1 'polypeptide(L)'
;MATLRELIADGRTHVFDGAMGTVLYGRGVFLNVCYDELNLRQPDLVKEIHREYLRAGAELIETNTFGANPRKLAQYFLADDTERINRAAAELARAAVGTRAAVIGAIGPLGLRIEPFGETSVDEARADFARQAKGLLEGGVDGFILETFSDVDELRAAFEAVRSQSDLPVIAQMTIGTDGRTHYGTEPAGFGPLLQQMGVDVIGVNCSVGPHGVLEAVEQLALVVTVPISAQPNAGLPREVGDRKMYMASPEYMGQYAKRMVEAGARFVGGCCGTTPEHIKAIAGFVQSVAPRFVSVTATAEQAAAGVEPAPLRDRSRYGAKLACGEFITTVEIVPPKGVDPKPMFDQCRALKAAGVDAVNVPDGPRAQSRMGALLSGLMIEREVGLESVVHYCCRDRNLLGMLSDLLGAAAAGLRNLLLVTGDPPKMGPYPEATAVFDIDAIGLTNLVARLNRGLDPGHNPIGAPTRFVIGVGVNPAAPDLDRELKRFHWKVEAGAEFAITQPVFDLDQLDRFLKQTEAFRVPIIGGIWPLVSLRNAEFLANEVPGITVPEEIMSRMRRAGEAGREQALAEGVRIAQEMLAAVRDRLRGAQVSAPLGRVPVALEVLSAGASAARPSSPPAARAGQSSPASG
;
A
#
# COMPACT_ATOMS: atom_id res chain seq x y z
N MET A 1 14.37 20.69 34.78
CA MET A 1 13.41 20.52 33.67
C MET A 1 13.35 19.05 33.35
N ALA A 2 12.22 18.40 33.54
CA ALA A 2 12.08 17.02 33.11
C ALA A 2 11.86 17.01 31.59
N THR A 3 12.76 16.38 30.86
CA THR A 3 12.60 16.09 29.42
C THR A 3 11.58 14.96 29.24
N LEU A 4 10.99 14.83 28.05
CA LEU A 4 10.08 13.71 27.77
C LEU A 4 10.73 12.34 28.12
N ARG A 5 12.03 12.18 27.85
CA ARG A 5 12.78 10.96 28.20
C ARG A 5 12.79 10.68 29.70
N GLU A 6 12.95 11.71 30.52
CA GLU A 6 12.92 11.57 31.99
C GLU A 6 11.51 11.26 32.49
N LEU A 7 10.45 11.89 31.92
CA LEU A 7 9.06 11.58 32.25
C LEU A 7 8.68 10.13 31.86
N ILE A 8 9.22 9.62 30.74
CA ILE A 8 9.03 8.22 30.36
C ILE A 8 9.72 7.27 31.37
N ALA A 9 10.88 7.64 31.90
CA ALA A 9 11.70 6.80 32.77
C ALA A 9 11.26 6.79 34.25
N ASP A 10 10.57 7.83 34.74
CA ASP A 10 10.32 8.03 36.18
C ASP A 10 9.22 7.14 36.79
N GLY A 11 8.46 6.43 35.96
CA GLY A 11 7.42 5.48 36.39
C GLY A 11 6.12 6.13 36.89
N ARG A 12 5.99 7.46 36.83
CA ARG A 12 4.83 8.21 37.32
C ARG A 12 3.78 8.41 36.23
N THR A 13 2.58 8.83 36.65
CA THR A 13 1.54 9.31 35.74
C THR A 13 1.76 10.78 35.43
N HIS A 14 1.67 11.15 34.16
CA HIS A 14 1.82 12.51 33.65
C HIS A 14 0.59 12.98 32.89
N VAL A 15 0.33 14.29 32.94
CA VAL A 15 -0.85 14.91 32.35
C VAL A 15 -0.45 15.71 31.11
N PHE A 16 -1.06 15.36 29.98
CA PHE A 16 -1.04 16.15 28.75
C PHE A 16 -1.97 17.37 28.87
N ASP A 17 -1.82 18.28 27.96
CA ASP A 17 -2.81 19.33 27.71
C ASP A 17 -4.08 18.77 27.05
N GLY A 18 -4.90 19.65 26.49
CA GLY A 18 -6.15 19.33 25.82
C GLY A 18 -6.26 19.98 24.46
N ALA A 19 -7.47 20.04 23.95
CA ALA A 19 -7.74 20.50 22.61
C ALA A 19 -7.26 21.92 22.33
N MET A 20 -6.48 22.09 21.23
CA MET A 20 -6.17 23.40 20.69
C MET A 20 -7.30 23.89 19.76
N GLY A 21 -7.68 23.09 18.78
CA GLY A 21 -8.62 23.52 17.72
C GLY A 21 -10.01 23.90 18.23
N THR A 22 -10.63 23.10 19.12
CA THR A 22 -11.95 23.42 19.67
C THR A 22 -11.93 24.60 20.65
N VAL A 23 -10.80 24.87 21.31
CA VAL A 23 -10.61 26.07 22.14
C VAL A 23 -10.47 27.31 21.28
N LEU A 24 -9.68 27.28 20.21
CA LEU A 24 -9.59 28.36 19.21
C LEU A 24 -10.97 28.68 18.62
N TYR A 25 -11.72 27.64 18.22
CA TYR A 25 -13.08 27.82 17.72
C TYR A 25 -13.99 28.47 18.78
N GLY A 26 -13.94 28.04 20.01
CA GLY A 26 -14.68 28.63 21.14
C GLY A 26 -14.32 30.09 21.42
N ARG A 27 -13.12 30.53 21.02
CA ARG A 27 -12.66 31.92 21.11
C ARG A 27 -12.97 32.77 19.86
N GLY A 28 -13.77 32.23 18.93
CA GLY A 28 -14.23 32.96 17.77
C GLY A 28 -13.33 32.85 16.53
N VAL A 29 -12.37 31.94 16.52
CA VAL A 29 -11.60 31.62 15.31
C VAL A 29 -12.44 30.70 14.43
N PHE A 30 -12.78 31.14 13.20
CA PHE A 30 -13.64 30.38 12.29
C PHE A 30 -12.93 29.15 11.70
N LEU A 31 -13.73 28.14 11.31
CA LEU A 31 -13.22 26.86 10.75
C LEU A 31 -12.57 26.99 9.35
N ASN A 32 -12.77 28.10 8.67
CA ASN A 32 -12.25 28.34 7.31
C ASN A 32 -10.83 28.95 7.27
N VAL A 33 -10.15 29.03 8.42
CA VAL A 33 -8.77 29.52 8.51
C VAL A 33 -7.83 28.37 8.88
N CYS A 34 -6.57 28.49 8.49
CA CYS A 34 -5.52 27.58 8.91
C CYS A 34 -5.17 27.82 10.38
N TYR A 35 -5.48 26.88 11.26
CA TYR A 35 -5.18 27.00 12.69
C TYR A 35 -3.68 26.96 12.98
N ASP A 36 -2.94 26.22 12.18
CA ASP A 36 -1.48 26.13 12.30
C ASP A 36 -0.78 27.46 11.96
N GLU A 37 -1.35 28.25 11.03
CA GLU A 37 -0.84 29.58 10.67
C GLU A 37 -1.01 30.61 11.81
N LEU A 38 -1.90 30.35 12.79
CA LEU A 38 -2.06 31.25 13.95
C LEU A 38 -0.79 31.36 14.78
N ASN A 39 0.12 30.42 14.69
CA ASN A 39 1.46 30.52 15.28
C ASN A 39 2.23 31.76 14.78
N LEU A 40 1.94 32.20 13.55
CA LEU A 40 2.55 33.38 12.94
C LEU A 40 1.63 34.62 13.02
N ARG A 41 0.32 34.45 12.81
CA ARG A 41 -0.64 35.54 12.71
C ARG A 41 -1.20 36.03 14.05
N GLN A 42 -1.41 35.09 14.99
CA GLN A 42 -1.96 35.38 16.33
C GLN A 42 -1.19 34.64 17.42
N PRO A 43 0.15 34.88 17.52
CA PRO A 43 1.00 34.13 18.43
C PRO A 43 0.61 34.28 19.90
N ASP A 44 0.10 35.45 20.32
CA ASP A 44 -0.29 35.70 21.70
C ASP A 44 -1.52 34.87 22.10
N LEU A 45 -2.47 34.63 21.17
CA LEU A 45 -3.63 33.76 21.39
C LEU A 45 -3.20 32.31 21.64
N VAL A 46 -2.34 31.76 20.79
CA VAL A 46 -1.81 30.40 20.93
C VAL A 46 -1.02 30.26 22.23
N LYS A 47 -0.15 31.23 22.52
CA LYS A 47 0.67 31.26 23.73
C LYS A 47 -0.17 31.30 25.01
N GLU A 48 -1.30 32.04 25.01
CA GLU A 48 -2.17 32.11 26.19
C GLU A 48 -2.89 30.77 26.41
N ILE A 49 -3.33 30.07 25.38
CA ILE A 49 -3.93 28.74 25.50
C ILE A 49 -2.94 27.75 26.14
N HIS A 50 -1.69 27.72 25.69
CA HIS A 50 -0.65 26.88 26.31
C HIS A 50 -0.45 27.21 27.80
N ARG A 51 -0.48 28.51 28.16
CA ARG A 51 -0.38 28.94 29.57
C ARG A 51 -1.57 28.50 30.41
N GLU A 52 -2.76 28.52 29.87
CA GLU A 52 -3.96 28.06 30.56
C GLU A 52 -3.89 26.57 30.86
N TYR A 53 -3.46 25.75 29.88
CA TYR A 53 -3.25 24.31 30.12
C TYR A 53 -2.14 24.05 31.15
N LEU A 54 -1.05 24.81 31.09
CA LEU A 54 -0.01 24.72 32.13
C LEU A 54 -0.55 25.04 33.53
N ARG A 55 -1.39 26.11 33.66
CA ARG A 55 -2.04 26.46 34.95
C ARG A 55 -3.05 25.39 35.40
N ALA A 56 -3.63 24.66 34.47
CA ALA A 56 -4.54 23.55 34.74
C ALA A 56 -3.82 22.28 35.23
N GLY A 57 -2.48 22.24 35.16
CA GLY A 57 -1.68 21.13 35.65
C GLY A 57 -1.12 20.22 34.58
N ALA A 58 -1.14 20.63 33.30
CA ALA A 58 -0.46 19.89 32.23
C ALA A 58 1.07 19.92 32.42
N GLU A 59 1.70 18.77 32.30
CA GLU A 59 3.14 18.54 32.37
C GLU A 59 3.77 18.38 30.96
N LEU A 60 2.93 18.04 29.96
CA LEU A 60 3.28 17.96 28.55
C LEU A 60 2.38 18.92 27.78
N ILE A 61 2.96 19.75 26.91
CA ILE A 61 2.24 20.70 26.07
C ILE A 61 2.54 20.40 24.61
N GLU A 62 1.51 20.09 23.85
CA GLU A 62 1.58 19.83 22.41
C GLU A 62 1.65 21.14 21.62
N THR A 63 2.45 21.17 20.57
CA THR A 63 2.52 22.34 19.67
C THR A 63 1.23 22.44 18.83
N ASN A 64 0.87 23.67 18.44
CA ASN A 64 -0.24 23.89 17.52
C ASN A 64 0.19 23.61 16.07
N THR A 65 0.41 22.30 15.75
CA THR A 65 0.99 21.85 14.45
C THR A 65 0.36 20.59 13.90
N PHE A 66 -0.79 20.16 14.42
CA PHE A 66 -1.49 18.96 13.96
C PHE A 66 -1.68 18.88 12.43
N GLY A 67 -1.97 20.00 11.79
CA GLY A 67 -2.18 20.10 10.35
C GLY A 67 -1.00 20.73 9.59
N ALA A 68 0.12 21.03 10.25
CA ALA A 68 1.21 21.82 9.69
C ALA A 68 2.14 21.02 8.75
N ASN A 69 1.60 20.07 7.98
CA ASN A 69 2.31 19.36 6.91
C ASN A 69 2.10 20.03 5.54
N PRO A 70 2.97 19.81 4.55
CA PRO A 70 2.90 20.47 3.25
C PRO A 70 1.56 20.25 2.53
N ARG A 71 0.96 19.06 2.66
CA ARG A 71 -0.30 18.69 1.95
C ARG A 71 -1.50 19.45 2.46
N LYS A 72 -1.67 19.56 3.79
CA LYS A 72 -2.75 20.34 4.40
C LYS A 72 -2.52 21.83 4.25
N LEU A 73 -1.28 22.30 4.43
CA LEU A 73 -0.93 23.70 4.24
C LEU A 73 -1.11 24.19 2.80
N ALA A 74 -0.94 23.31 1.80
CA ALA A 74 -1.18 23.65 0.39
C ALA A 74 -2.63 24.12 0.13
N GLN A 75 -3.61 23.66 0.89
CA GLN A 75 -5.01 24.08 0.78
C GLN A 75 -5.19 25.58 1.13
N TYR A 76 -4.22 26.16 1.85
CA TYR A 76 -4.17 27.56 2.26
C TYR A 76 -3.04 28.32 1.57
N PHE A 77 -2.37 27.74 0.55
CA PHE A 77 -1.20 28.30 -0.15
C PHE A 77 0.01 28.53 0.77
N LEU A 78 0.17 27.69 1.79
CA LEU A 78 1.22 27.81 2.83
C LEU A 78 2.20 26.63 2.82
N ALA A 79 2.23 25.80 1.78
CA ALA A 79 3.10 24.63 1.71
C ALA A 79 4.60 24.97 1.85
N ASP A 80 5.01 26.14 1.33
CA ASP A 80 6.40 26.61 1.41
C ASP A 80 6.78 27.12 2.81
N ASP A 81 5.81 27.45 3.65
CA ASP A 81 5.99 27.89 5.03
C ASP A 81 6.00 26.73 6.06
N THR A 82 6.00 25.48 5.62
CA THR A 82 5.88 24.31 6.50
C THR A 82 6.89 24.36 7.66
N GLU A 83 8.17 24.47 7.38
CA GLU A 83 9.23 24.49 8.41
C GLU A 83 9.12 25.73 9.32
N ARG A 84 8.76 26.87 8.75
CA ARG A 84 8.61 28.14 9.48
C ARG A 84 7.46 28.10 10.48
N ILE A 85 6.30 27.56 10.08
CA ILE A 85 5.11 27.45 10.94
C ILE A 85 5.40 26.49 12.11
N ASN A 86 6.00 25.34 11.83
CA ASN A 86 6.33 24.33 12.83
C ASN A 86 7.37 24.84 13.83
N ARG A 87 8.43 25.53 13.37
CA ARG A 87 9.43 26.15 14.24
C ARG A 87 8.80 27.20 15.15
N ALA A 88 8.01 28.11 14.60
CA ALA A 88 7.33 29.14 15.37
C ALA A 88 6.41 28.53 16.46
N ALA A 89 5.68 27.47 16.16
CA ALA A 89 4.82 26.79 17.12
C ALA A 89 5.61 26.23 18.32
N ALA A 90 6.73 25.55 18.07
CA ALA A 90 7.58 25.01 19.11
C ALA A 90 8.20 26.13 19.98
N GLU A 91 8.70 27.22 19.36
CA GLU A 91 9.21 28.40 20.05
C GLU A 91 8.15 29.08 20.93
N LEU A 92 6.89 29.18 20.43
CA LEU A 92 5.75 29.74 21.19
C LEU A 92 5.37 28.86 22.38
N ALA A 93 5.26 27.55 22.21
CA ALA A 93 4.99 26.62 23.29
C ALA A 93 6.09 26.71 24.35
N ARG A 94 7.37 26.71 23.96
CA ARG A 94 8.50 26.90 24.88
C ARG A 94 8.43 28.24 25.60
N ALA A 95 8.13 29.33 24.90
CA ALA A 95 7.97 30.65 25.51
C ALA A 95 6.77 30.77 26.45
N ALA A 96 5.73 29.91 26.27
CA ALA A 96 4.60 29.85 27.18
C ALA A 96 4.94 29.12 28.50
N VAL A 97 5.65 27.97 28.39
CA VAL A 97 5.84 27.08 29.53
C VAL A 97 7.20 27.20 30.22
N GLY A 98 8.21 27.73 29.52
CA GLY A 98 9.59 27.80 30.01
C GLY A 98 10.15 26.41 30.33
N THR A 99 10.50 26.18 31.60
CA THR A 99 11.03 24.90 32.09
C THR A 99 10.01 24.10 32.91
N ARG A 100 8.74 24.50 32.94
CA ARG A 100 7.71 23.90 33.81
C ARG A 100 7.00 22.72 33.20
N ALA A 101 7.02 22.56 31.87
CA ALA A 101 6.44 21.45 31.13
C ALA A 101 7.35 21.06 29.95
N ALA A 102 7.25 19.82 29.49
CA ALA A 102 7.86 19.38 28.25
C ALA A 102 7.07 19.91 27.05
N VAL A 103 7.76 20.29 25.97
CA VAL A 103 7.15 20.72 24.71
C VAL A 103 7.21 19.58 23.72
N ILE A 104 6.06 19.13 23.26
CA ILE A 104 5.92 17.96 22.40
C ILE A 104 5.47 18.40 21.01
N GLY A 105 6.26 18.09 19.99
CA GLY A 105 5.96 18.42 18.60
C GLY A 105 4.84 17.53 18.06
N ALA A 106 3.66 18.11 17.83
CA ALA A 106 2.49 17.38 17.35
C ALA A 106 2.53 17.23 15.82
N ILE A 107 2.36 15.99 15.34
CA ILE A 107 2.30 15.62 13.92
C ILE A 107 1.04 14.77 13.72
N GLY A 108 0.09 15.26 12.92
CA GLY A 108 -1.10 14.52 12.52
C GLY A 108 -0.98 13.93 11.11
N PRO A 109 -1.96 13.12 10.66
CA PRO A 109 -1.99 12.52 9.33
C PRO A 109 -1.91 13.56 8.20
N LEU A 110 -1.41 13.17 7.03
CA LEU A 110 -1.31 14.04 5.85
C LEU A 110 -2.67 14.55 5.34
N GLY A 111 -3.74 13.84 5.67
CA GLY A 111 -5.10 14.19 5.21
C GLY A 111 -5.40 13.67 3.81
N LEU A 112 -4.62 12.74 3.32
CA LEU A 112 -4.82 11.99 2.07
C LEU A 112 -4.50 10.52 2.32
N ARG A 113 -4.85 9.65 1.37
CA ARG A 113 -4.51 8.23 1.43
C ARG A 113 -3.13 8.02 0.82
N ILE A 114 -2.28 7.29 1.53
CA ILE A 114 -1.00 6.82 1.00
C ILE A 114 -1.15 5.40 0.45
N GLU A 115 -0.13 4.89 -0.22
CA GLU A 115 -0.08 3.47 -0.60
C GLU A 115 -0.27 2.57 0.63
N PRO A 116 -1.01 1.46 0.49
CA PRO A 116 -1.64 0.92 -0.73
C PRO A 116 -3.01 1.55 -1.08
N PHE A 117 -3.56 2.41 -0.25
CA PHE A 117 -4.95 2.91 -0.35
C PHE A 117 -5.08 4.20 -1.16
N GLY A 118 -3.99 4.84 -1.54
CA GLY A 118 -3.93 6.07 -2.30
C GLY A 118 -2.78 6.12 -3.31
N GLU A 119 -2.69 7.23 -4.04
CA GLU A 119 -1.68 7.44 -5.08
C GLU A 119 -0.34 7.95 -4.52
N THR A 120 -0.32 8.45 -3.29
CA THR A 120 0.88 8.99 -2.64
C THR A 120 1.74 7.83 -2.15
N SER A 121 2.97 7.76 -2.63
CA SER A 121 3.91 6.73 -2.18
C SER A 121 4.32 6.93 -0.73
N VAL A 122 4.77 5.85 -0.09
CA VAL A 122 5.35 5.90 1.26
C VAL A 122 6.55 6.86 1.31
N ASP A 123 7.39 6.90 0.26
CA ASP A 123 8.53 7.83 0.18
C ASP A 123 8.13 9.30 0.12
N GLU A 124 7.07 9.63 -0.65
CA GLU A 124 6.51 10.98 -0.69
C GLU A 124 5.93 11.38 0.67
N ALA A 125 5.17 10.48 1.30
CA ALA A 125 4.63 10.70 2.63
C ALA A 125 5.75 10.93 3.66
N ARG A 126 6.81 10.12 3.63
CA ARG A 126 7.99 10.27 4.49
C ARG A 126 8.68 11.62 4.28
N ALA A 127 8.82 12.08 3.03
CA ALA A 127 9.40 13.38 2.73
C ALA A 127 8.56 14.54 3.26
N ASP A 128 7.23 14.46 3.17
CA ASP A 128 6.31 15.47 3.71
C ASP A 128 6.37 15.56 5.25
N PHE A 129 6.37 14.41 5.95
CA PHE A 129 6.54 14.37 7.40
C PHE A 129 7.93 14.86 7.85
N ALA A 130 8.97 14.56 7.06
CA ALA A 130 10.32 15.02 7.36
C ALA A 130 10.45 16.55 7.38
N ARG A 131 9.74 17.27 6.51
CA ARG A 131 9.68 18.73 6.51
C ARG A 131 9.05 19.28 7.80
N GLN A 132 7.95 18.66 8.24
CA GLN A 132 7.29 19.04 9.48
C GLN A 132 8.20 18.78 10.70
N ALA A 133 8.77 17.59 10.79
CA ALA A 133 9.70 17.21 11.87
C ALA A 133 10.91 18.15 11.95
N LYS A 134 11.49 18.53 10.81
CA LYS A 134 12.60 19.49 10.73
C LYS A 134 12.26 20.82 11.39
N GLY A 135 11.11 21.42 11.05
CA GLY A 135 10.70 22.69 11.65
C GLY A 135 10.50 22.58 13.17
N LEU A 136 9.90 21.50 13.66
CA LEU A 136 9.73 21.24 15.09
C LEU A 136 11.08 21.09 15.83
N LEU A 137 12.03 20.37 15.24
CA LEU A 137 13.38 20.21 15.79
C LEU A 137 14.11 21.55 15.87
N GLU A 138 14.06 22.36 14.81
CA GLU A 138 14.64 23.71 14.80
C GLU A 138 14.05 24.63 15.88
N GLY A 139 12.76 24.43 16.23
CA GLY A 139 12.06 25.15 17.29
C GLY A 139 12.32 24.63 18.71
N GLY A 140 13.01 23.51 18.88
CA GLY A 140 13.49 22.99 20.18
C GLY A 140 12.45 22.22 20.99
N VAL A 141 11.76 21.26 20.38
CA VAL A 141 10.86 20.32 21.08
C VAL A 141 11.64 19.31 21.94
N ASP A 142 11.01 18.76 22.99
CA ASP A 142 11.58 17.73 23.87
C ASP A 142 11.29 16.30 23.39
N GLY A 143 10.39 16.16 22.43
CA GLY A 143 9.97 14.90 21.79
C GLY A 143 8.85 15.13 20.79
N PHE A 144 8.33 14.07 20.23
CA PHE A 144 7.27 14.10 19.23
C PHE A 144 6.04 13.31 19.67
N ILE A 145 4.88 13.75 19.20
CA ILE A 145 3.65 12.96 19.24
C ILE A 145 3.08 12.82 17.82
N LEU A 146 2.94 11.58 17.39
CA LEU A 146 2.27 11.20 16.16
C LEU A 146 0.83 10.85 16.56
N GLU A 147 -0.11 11.78 16.33
CA GLU A 147 -1.45 11.69 16.90
C GLU A 147 -2.55 11.50 15.85
N THR A 148 -3.63 10.83 16.23
CA THR A 148 -4.86 10.69 15.43
C THR A 148 -4.64 9.96 14.09
N PHE A 149 -3.68 9.05 14.04
CA PHE A 149 -3.49 8.18 12.88
C PHE A 149 -4.51 7.04 12.87
N SER A 150 -5.05 6.73 11.71
CA SER A 150 -5.96 5.60 11.49
C SER A 150 -5.34 4.50 10.62
N ASP A 151 -4.20 4.78 10.00
CA ASP A 151 -3.41 3.87 9.17
C ASP A 151 -2.04 3.63 9.84
N VAL A 152 -1.73 2.37 10.10
CA VAL A 152 -0.45 1.95 10.71
C VAL A 152 0.73 2.24 9.78
N ASP A 153 0.55 2.14 8.46
CA ASP A 153 1.63 2.38 7.49
C ASP A 153 1.90 3.88 7.32
N GLU A 154 0.85 4.73 7.37
CA GLU A 154 1.04 6.18 7.41
C GLU A 154 1.77 6.62 8.69
N LEU A 155 1.40 6.05 9.84
CA LEU A 155 2.09 6.30 11.10
C LEU A 155 3.55 5.85 11.05
N ARG A 156 3.82 4.69 10.43
CA ARG A 156 5.19 4.20 10.20
C ARG A 156 6.01 5.19 9.37
N ALA A 157 5.45 5.70 8.27
CA ALA A 157 6.14 6.69 7.44
C ALA A 157 6.48 7.97 8.23
N ALA A 158 5.55 8.44 9.09
CA ALA A 158 5.79 9.58 9.98
C ALA A 158 6.88 9.28 11.03
N PHE A 159 6.84 8.10 11.65
CA PHE A 159 7.86 7.66 12.60
C PHE A 159 9.25 7.58 11.98
N GLU A 160 9.38 6.95 10.81
CA GLU A 160 10.65 6.83 10.08
C GLU A 160 11.18 8.21 9.66
N ALA A 161 10.30 9.13 9.26
CA ALA A 161 10.68 10.51 8.94
C ALA A 161 11.27 11.24 10.15
N VAL A 162 10.68 11.08 11.35
CA VAL A 162 11.21 11.65 12.60
C VAL A 162 12.54 10.98 12.97
N ARG A 163 12.60 9.65 12.96
CA ARG A 163 13.81 8.89 13.34
C ARG A 163 15.00 9.13 12.41
N SER A 164 14.75 9.45 11.14
CA SER A 164 15.83 9.82 10.20
C SER A 164 16.56 11.11 10.58
N GLN A 165 15.98 11.93 11.46
CA GLN A 165 16.51 13.25 11.83
C GLN A 165 16.80 13.39 13.32
N SER A 166 16.25 12.52 14.19
CA SER A 166 16.31 12.72 15.64
C SER A 166 16.14 11.43 16.45
N ASP A 167 16.88 11.36 17.57
CA ASP A 167 16.74 10.32 18.60
C ASP A 167 15.84 10.76 19.77
N LEU A 168 15.12 11.88 19.65
CA LEU A 168 14.16 12.32 20.66
C LEU A 168 13.02 11.30 20.80
N PRO A 169 12.44 11.16 22.01
CA PRO A 169 11.35 10.21 22.22
C PRO A 169 10.13 10.52 21.33
N VAL A 170 9.45 9.44 20.89
CA VAL A 170 8.25 9.50 20.07
C VAL A 170 7.09 8.79 20.75
N ILE A 171 5.99 9.51 20.90
CA ILE A 171 4.69 8.99 21.31
C ILE A 171 3.88 8.72 20.04
N ALA A 172 3.32 7.53 19.89
CA ALA A 172 2.51 7.16 18.73
C ALA A 172 1.09 6.81 19.15
N GLN A 173 0.11 7.53 18.61
CA GLN A 173 -1.30 7.37 18.96
C GLN A 173 -2.15 7.06 17.73
N MET A 174 -2.86 5.94 17.82
CA MET A 174 -3.89 5.60 16.84
C MET A 174 -5.24 6.17 17.26
N THR A 175 -6.11 6.38 16.29
CA THR A 175 -7.51 6.72 16.55
C THR A 175 -8.43 5.56 16.19
N ILE A 176 -9.48 5.33 16.98
CA ILE A 176 -10.44 4.24 16.81
C ILE A 176 -11.86 4.76 16.66
N GLY A 177 -12.70 4.03 15.96
CA GLY A 177 -14.13 4.27 15.87
C GLY A 177 -14.91 3.75 17.08
N THR A 178 -16.22 3.91 17.06
CA THR A 178 -17.13 3.42 18.11
C THR A 178 -17.21 1.89 18.17
N ASP A 179 -16.70 1.20 17.16
CA ASP A 179 -16.52 -0.25 17.10
C ASP A 179 -15.19 -0.74 17.73
N GLY A 180 -14.40 0.18 18.28
CA GLY A 180 -13.11 -0.12 18.91
C GLY A 180 -11.96 -0.38 17.93
N ARG A 181 -12.13 -0.11 16.62
CA ARG A 181 -11.16 -0.36 15.56
C ARG A 181 -10.72 0.92 14.87
N THR A 182 -9.52 0.91 14.29
CA THR A 182 -9.10 1.99 13.39
C THR A 182 -9.98 2.01 12.13
N HIS A 183 -9.88 3.06 11.32
CA HIS A 183 -10.62 3.16 10.05
C HIS A 183 -10.36 1.96 9.10
N TYR A 184 -9.18 1.37 9.18
CA TYR A 184 -8.80 0.18 8.39
C TYR A 184 -9.03 -1.14 9.13
N GLY A 185 -9.80 -1.13 10.23
CA GLY A 185 -10.25 -2.32 10.92
C GLY A 185 -9.28 -2.92 11.94
N THR A 186 -8.14 -2.27 12.21
CA THR A 186 -7.14 -2.78 13.15
C THR A 186 -7.56 -2.53 14.60
N GLU A 187 -7.54 -3.57 15.43
CA GLU A 187 -7.83 -3.48 16.86
C GLU A 187 -6.61 -3.00 17.67
N PRO A 188 -6.78 -2.45 18.89
CA PRO A 188 -5.68 -2.06 19.76
C PRO A 188 -4.70 -3.21 20.04
N ALA A 189 -5.20 -4.42 20.24
CA ALA A 189 -4.37 -5.62 20.42
C ALA A 189 -3.56 -5.98 19.17
N GLY A 190 -3.97 -5.53 17.98
CA GLY A 190 -3.25 -5.73 16.72
C GLY A 190 -2.20 -4.64 16.47
N PHE A 191 -2.58 -3.36 16.56
CA PHE A 191 -1.62 -2.28 16.27
C PHE A 191 -0.60 -2.05 17.40
N GLY A 192 -0.93 -2.33 18.66
CA GLY A 192 0.00 -2.15 19.77
C GLY A 192 1.35 -2.83 19.56
N PRO A 193 1.41 -4.15 19.31
CA PRO A 193 2.66 -4.85 19.01
C PRO A 193 3.39 -4.32 17.78
N LEU A 194 2.67 -3.90 16.72
CA LEU A 194 3.27 -3.32 15.53
C LEU A 194 4.02 -2.02 15.83
N LEU A 195 3.39 -1.13 16.59
CA LEU A 195 4.01 0.13 17.02
C LEU A 195 5.20 -0.11 17.95
N GLN A 196 5.09 -1.09 18.86
CA GLN A 196 6.21 -1.46 19.73
C GLN A 196 7.41 -2.00 18.94
N GLN A 197 7.18 -2.81 17.91
CA GLN A 197 8.24 -3.32 17.01
C GLN A 197 8.91 -2.21 16.20
N MET A 198 8.21 -1.13 15.88
CA MET A 198 8.81 0.06 15.25
C MET A 198 9.81 0.77 16.17
N GLY A 199 9.73 0.56 17.47
CA GLY A 199 10.59 1.20 18.46
C GLY A 199 10.10 2.57 18.92
N VAL A 200 8.78 2.79 18.95
CA VAL A 200 8.20 4.00 19.58
C VAL A 200 8.34 3.91 21.11
N ASP A 201 8.46 5.07 21.75
CA ASP A 201 8.74 5.14 23.19
C ASP A 201 7.46 5.06 24.05
N VAL A 202 6.33 5.52 23.51
CA VAL A 202 5.00 5.47 24.13
C VAL A 202 3.95 5.14 23.08
N ILE A 203 3.00 4.24 23.40
CA ILE A 203 1.90 3.86 22.50
C ILE A 203 0.58 4.34 23.08
N GLY A 204 -0.36 4.78 22.25
CA GLY A 204 -1.63 5.20 22.79
C GLY A 204 -2.78 5.32 21.80
N VAL A 205 -3.87 5.88 22.35
CA VAL A 205 -5.10 6.15 21.60
C VAL A 205 -5.58 7.57 21.91
N ASN A 206 -5.98 8.30 20.86
CA ASN A 206 -6.55 9.62 21.03
C ASN A 206 -7.71 9.89 20.06
N CYS A 207 -8.49 10.91 20.37
CA CYS A 207 -9.55 11.45 19.52
C CYS A 207 -10.68 10.45 19.17
N SER A 208 -11.53 10.80 18.22
CA SER A 208 -12.69 10.10 17.62
C SER A 208 -13.75 9.60 18.62
N VAL A 209 -13.36 8.95 19.70
CA VAL A 209 -14.28 8.43 20.73
C VAL A 209 -14.14 9.14 22.06
N GLY A 210 -15.15 8.97 22.92
CA GLY A 210 -15.13 9.48 24.28
C GLY A 210 -14.34 8.59 25.25
N PRO A 211 -14.32 8.96 26.55
CA PRO A 211 -13.50 8.29 27.58
C PRO A 211 -13.76 6.79 27.72
N HIS A 212 -14.99 6.33 27.48
CA HIS A 212 -15.33 4.91 27.59
C HIS A 212 -14.58 4.06 26.55
N GLY A 213 -14.67 4.44 25.26
CA GLY A 213 -14.01 3.68 24.19
C GLY A 213 -12.48 3.73 24.29
N VAL A 214 -11.91 4.88 24.75
CA VAL A 214 -10.46 4.96 24.97
C VAL A 214 -10.04 4.07 26.16
N LEU A 215 -10.84 3.95 27.23
CA LEU A 215 -10.56 3.03 28.34
C LEU A 215 -10.50 1.58 27.86
N GLU A 216 -11.47 1.13 27.05
CA GLU A 216 -11.47 -0.23 26.48
C GLU A 216 -10.22 -0.49 25.62
N ALA A 217 -9.79 0.51 24.85
CA ALA A 217 -8.55 0.40 24.07
C ALA A 217 -7.30 0.33 24.95
N VAL A 218 -7.23 1.11 26.04
CA VAL A 218 -6.15 1.04 27.04
C VAL A 218 -6.07 -0.35 27.67
N GLU A 219 -7.22 -0.93 28.05
CA GLU A 219 -7.28 -2.27 28.63
C GLU A 219 -6.73 -3.33 27.65
N GLN A 220 -7.04 -3.22 26.34
CA GLN A 220 -6.49 -4.11 25.32
C GLN A 220 -4.98 -3.91 25.11
N LEU A 221 -4.52 -2.66 25.01
CA LEU A 221 -3.10 -2.34 24.85
C LEU A 221 -2.27 -2.85 26.04
N ALA A 222 -2.76 -2.68 27.26
CA ALA A 222 -2.06 -3.11 28.48
C ALA A 222 -1.77 -4.61 28.52
N LEU A 223 -2.50 -5.42 27.76
CA LEU A 223 -2.28 -6.87 27.66
C LEU A 223 -1.17 -7.25 26.67
N VAL A 224 -0.82 -6.36 25.73
CA VAL A 224 -0.01 -6.71 24.56
C VAL A 224 1.24 -5.85 24.36
N VAL A 225 1.39 -4.71 25.08
CA VAL A 225 2.57 -3.85 25.00
C VAL A 225 3.29 -3.72 26.32
N THR A 226 4.61 -3.49 26.28
CA THR A 226 5.45 -3.29 27.47
C THR A 226 5.90 -1.84 27.64
N VAL A 227 5.79 -1.03 26.61
CA VAL A 227 6.07 0.42 26.67
C VAL A 227 4.93 1.16 27.35
N PRO A 228 5.17 2.37 27.91
CA PRO A 228 4.11 3.18 28.52
C PRO A 228 2.94 3.46 27.57
N ILE A 229 1.72 3.56 28.13
CA ILE A 229 0.50 3.82 27.36
C ILE A 229 0.06 5.26 27.56
N SER A 230 -0.36 5.93 26.47
CA SER A 230 -1.00 7.24 26.49
C SER A 230 -2.49 7.18 26.11
N ALA A 231 -3.31 8.05 26.70
CA ALA A 231 -4.75 8.10 26.50
C ALA A 231 -5.29 9.54 26.50
N GLN A 232 -5.79 10.01 25.37
CA GLN A 232 -6.32 11.36 25.19
C GLN A 232 -7.71 11.35 24.51
N PRO A 233 -8.79 11.00 25.25
CA PRO A 233 -10.14 10.94 24.70
C PRO A 233 -10.71 12.32 24.37
N ASN A 234 -11.72 12.36 23.52
CA ASN A 234 -12.59 13.51 23.35
C ASN A 234 -13.46 13.73 24.61
N ALA A 235 -13.95 14.94 24.82
CA ALA A 235 -14.95 15.22 25.86
C ALA A 235 -16.35 14.64 25.50
N GLY A 236 -16.38 13.33 25.25
CA GLY A 236 -17.55 12.58 24.75
C GLY A 236 -17.61 12.55 23.23
N LEU A 237 -18.68 11.95 22.68
CA LEU A 237 -18.94 11.97 21.24
C LEU A 237 -19.48 13.33 20.79
N PRO A 238 -19.07 13.83 19.61
CA PRO A 238 -19.61 15.09 19.11
C PRO A 238 -21.10 14.96 18.80
N ARG A 239 -21.88 15.96 19.22
CA ARG A 239 -23.29 16.13 18.83
C ARG A 239 -23.41 17.34 17.92
N GLU A 240 -24.16 17.20 16.87
CA GLU A 240 -24.51 18.32 16.00
C GLU A 240 -25.66 19.10 16.63
N VAL A 241 -25.42 20.38 16.90
CA VAL A 241 -26.44 21.31 17.41
C VAL A 241 -26.46 22.53 16.48
N GLY A 242 -27.39 22.55 15.55
CA GLY A 242 -27.34 23.45 14.38
C GLY A 242 -26.09 23.10 13.53
N ASP A 243 -25.34 24.12 13.13
CA ASP A 243 -24.12 23.95 12.33
C ASP A 243 -22.84 23.74 13.20
N ARG A 244 -23.00 23.38 14.46
CA ARG A 244 -21.89 23.26 15.42
C ARG A 244 -21.74 21.84 15.98
N LYS A 245 -20.50 21.35 16.05
CA LYS A 245 -20.15 20.14 16.81
C LYS A 245 -19.90 20.53 18.26
N MET A 246 -20.69 19.97 19.19
CA MET A 246 -20.56 20.21 20.62
C MET A 246 -20.17 18.90 21.33
N TYR A 247 -19.31 19.04 22.33
CA TYR A 247 -18.86 17.95 23.20
C TYR A 247 -19.48 18.15 24.59
N MET A 248 -20.01 17.10 25.21
CA MET A 248 -20.92 17.24 26.36
C MET A 248 -20.41 16.53 27.63
N ALA A 249 -19.26 15.88 27.61
CA ALA A 249 -18.73 15.26 28.82
C ALA A 249 -18.27 16.36 29.81
N SER A 250 -18.60 16.19 31.09
CA SER A 250 -18.19 17.15 32.12
C SER A 250 -16.73 16.93 32.53
N PRO A 251 -16.06 17.97 33.11
CA PRO A 251 -14.72 17.83 33.69
C PRO A 251 -14.61 16.69 34.71
N GLU A 252 -15.60 16.51 35.57
CA GLU A 252 -15.61 15.45 36.59
C GLU A 252 -15.68 14.06 35.96
N TYR A 253 -16.50 13.90 34.92
CA TYR A 253 -16.60 12.65 34.17
C TYR A 253 -15.26 12.29 33.49
N MET A 254 -14.61 13.26 32.85
CA MET A 254 -13.30 13.09 32.25
C MET A 254 -12.25 12.70 33.31
N GLY A 255 -12.24 13.39 34.48
CA GLY A 255 -11.33 13.06 35.57
C GLY A 255 -11.51 11.65 36.13
N GLN A 256 -12.78 11.21 36.32
CA GLN A 256 -13.07 9.85 36.77
C GLN A 256 -12.58 8.79 35.78
N TYR A 257 -12.77 9.02 34.48
CA TYR A 257 -12.29 8.08 33.46
C TYR A 257 -10.76 8.11 33.30
N ALA A 258 -10.12 9.27 33.42
CA ALA A 258 -8.66 9.35 33.46
C ALA A 258 -8.07 8.51 34.59
N LYS A 259 -8.69 8.56 35.80
CA LYS A 259 -8.32 7.67 36.90
C LYS A 259 -8.43 6.19 36.52
N ARG A 260 -9.54 5.77 35.89
CA ARG A 260 -9.75 4.37 35.46
C ARG A 260 -8.72 3.97 34.41
N MET A 261 -8.36 4.87 33.47
CA MET A 261 -7.32 4.61 32.47
C MET A 261 -5.95 4.39 33.11
N VAL A 262 -5.62 5.16 34.16
CA VAL A 262 -4.39 4.95 34.94
C VAL A 262 -4.43 3.60 35.66
N GLU A 263 -5.55 3.26 36.27
CA GLU A 263 -5.78 1.95 36.93
C GLU A 263 -5.70 0.78 35.93
N ALA A 264 -6.06 1.00 34.65
CA ALA A 264 -5.92 0.04 33.55
C ALA A 264 -4.50 -0.04 32.97
N GLY A 265 -3.60 0.92 33.29
CA GLY A 265 -2.20 0.88 32.87
C GLY A 265 -1.72 2.10 32.08
N ALA A 266 -2.56 3.10 31.81
CA ALA A 266 -2.12 4.33 31.16
C ALA A 266 -1.18 5.12 32.09
N ARG A 267 -0.09 5.65 31.52
CA ARG A 267 0.87 6.49 32.23
C ARG A 267 0.83 7.96 31.81
N PHE A 268 0.34 8.20 30.60
CA PHE A 268 0.18 9.55 30.05
C PHE A 268 -1.31 9.75 29.75
N VAL A 269 -1.94 10.72 30.39
CA VAL A 269 -3.37 10.98 30.23
C VAL A 269 -3.62 12.45 29.94
N GLY A 270 -4.62 12.75 29.15
CA GLY A 270 -4.99 14.11 28.79
C GLY A 270 -6.35 14.16 28.12
N GLY A 271 -6.51 15.11 27.20
CA GLY A 271 -7.74 15.24 26.45
C GLY A 271 -7.49 15.61 24.99
N CYS A 272 -8.46 15.30 24.12
CA CYS A 272 -8.50 15.69 22.74
C CYS A 272 -9.72 16.60 22.49
N CYS A 273 -10.38 16.50 21.36
CA CYS A 273 -11.46 17.41 20.95
C CYS A 273 -12.52 17.65 22.04
N GLY A 274 -12.92 18.91 22.21
CA GLY A 274 -13.92 19.34 23.18
C GLY A 274 -13.41 19.51 24.62
N THR A 275 -12.18 19.10 24.93
CA THR A 275 -11.61 19.36 26.26
C THR A 275 -11.13 20.81 26.39
N THR A 276 -11.19 21.34 27.62
CA THR A 276 -10.83 22.70 28.00
C THR A 276 -9.84 22.67 29.17
N PRO A 277 -9.25 23.79 29.59
CA PRO A 277 -8.42 23.84 30.79
C PRO A 277 -9.09 23.29 32.05
N GLU A 278 -10.43 23.44 32.20
CA GLU A 278 -11.18 22.89 33.33
C GLU A 278 -11.17 21.35 33.32
N HIS A 279 -11.29 20.73 32.13
CA HIS A 279 -11.18 19.28 31.99
C HIS A 279 -9.80 18.78 32.40
N ILE A 280 -8.74 19.44 31.93
CA ILE A 280 -7.35 19.07 32.26
C ILE A 280 -7.10 19.25 33.76
N LYS A 281 -7.63 20.32 34.37
CA LYS A 281 -7.54 20.54 35.81
C LYS A 281 -8.22 19.41 36.60
N ALA A 282 -9.38 18.95 36.15
CA ALA A 282 -10.06 17.82 36.78
C ALA A 282 -9.26 16.53 36.62
N ILE A 283 -8.76 16.23 35.40
CA ILE A 283 -7.90 15.07 35.14
C ILE A 283 -6.70 15.08 36.08
N ALA A 284 -5.95 16.19 36.14
CA ALA A 284 -4.79 16.34 37.02
C ALA A 284 -5.13 16.07 38.48
N GLY A 285 -6.28 16.60 39.00
CA GLY A 285 -6.72 16.38 40.34
C GLY A 285 -7.06 14.92 40.66
N PHE A 286 -7.68 14.19 39.71
CA PHE A 286 -8.07 12.79 39.91
C PHE A 286 -6.87 11.82 39.82
N VAL A 287 -5.86 12.07 39.01
CA VAL A 287 -4.75 11.13 38.79
C VAL A 287 -3.59 11.29 39.77
N GLN A 288 -3.45 12.43 40.44
CA GLN A 288 -2.37 12.68 41.43
C GLN A 288 -2.30 11.64 42.59
N SER A 289 -3.40 10.96 42.89
CA SER A 289 -3.49 10.01 43.99
C SER A 289 -3.46 8.53 43.56
N VAL A 290 -3.24 8.26 42.27
CA VAL A 290 -3.33 6.90 41.72
C VAL A 290 -1.97 6.46 41.16
N ALA A 291 -1.53 5.25 41.56
CA ALA A 291 -0.35 4.62 40.94
C ALA A 291 -0.76 3.77 39.72
N PRO A 292 -0.03 3.83 38.62
CA PRO A 292 -0.28 2.98 37.47
C PRO A 292 -0.16 1.50 37.82
N ARG A 293 -1.06 0.67 37.29
CA ARG A 293 -0.99 -0.78 37.46
C ARG A 293 -0.07 -1.37 36.39
N PHE A 294 0.96 -2.10 36.81
CA PHE A 294 1.75 -2.91 35.87
C PHE A 294 1.01 -4.21 35.56
N VAL A 295 0.62 -4.41 34.30
CA VAL A 295 0.02 -5.64 33.81
C VAL A 295 1.14 -6.49 33.18
N SER A 296 1.22 -7.78 33.55
CA SER A 296 2.17 -8.69 32.91
C SER A 296 1.67 -9.06 31.51
N VAL A 297 2.46 -8.72 30.50
CA VAL A 297 2.19 -9.03 29.10
C VAL A 297 2.26 -10.55 28.86
N THR A 298 1.21 -11.12 28.28
CA THR A 298 1.24 -12.51 27.80
C THR A 298 1.85 -12.52 26.38
N ALA A 299 3.01 -13.17 26.24
CA ALA A 299 3.89 -13.14 25.06
C ALA A 299 3.30 -13.72 23.74
N THR A 300 1.99 -13.97 23.64
CA THR A 300 1.37 -14.62 22.48
C THR A 300 0.97 -13.67 21.33
N ALA A 301 1.03 -12.36 21.53
CA ALA A 301 0.59 -11.38 20.54
C ALA A 301 1.67 -11.01 19.47
N GLU A 302 2.94 -11.20 19.76
CA GLU A 302 4.04 -10.81 18.87
C GLU A 302 4.06 -11.57 17.52
N GLN A 303 3.62 -12.82 17.50
CA GLN A 303 3.63 -13.64 16.27
C GLN A 303 2.42 -13.40 15.37
N ALA A 304 1.31 -12.91 15.91
CA ALA A 304 0.07 -12.71 15.13
C ALA A 304 0.12 -11.43 14.27
N ALA A 305 0.79 -10.39 14.74
CA ALA A 305 0.80 -9.07 14.07
C ALA A 305 1.73 -8.97 12.86
N ALA A 306 2.79 -9.78 12.81
CA ALA A 306 3.76 -9.76 11.70
C ALA A 306 3.33 -10.59 10.47
N GLY A 307 2.29 -11.42 10.58
CA GLY A 307 1.94 -12.42 9.58
C GLY A 307 2.95 -13.56 9.50
N VAL A 308 2.74 -14.47 8.56
CA VAL A 308 3.68 -15.58 8.29
C VAL A 308 4.52 -15.30 7.05
N GLU A 309 5.69 -15.92 6.95
CA GLU A 309 6.46 -15.89 5.72
C GLU A 309 5.66 -16.55 4.58
N PRO A 310 5.51 -15.91 3.41
CA PRO A 310 4.81 -16.49 2.28
C PRO A 310 5.44 -17.82 1.84
N ALA A 311 4.63 -18.77 1.42
CA ALA A 311 5.13 -20.03 0.86
C ALA A 311 6.14 -19.72 -0.28
N PRO A 312 7.24 -20.49 -0.42
CA PRO A 312 8.19 -20.30 -1.51
C PRO A 312 7.50 -20.31 -2.88
N LEU A 313 7.93 -19.47 -3.81
CA LEU A 313 7.32 -19.31 -5.13
C LEU A 313 7.17 -20.66 -5.87
N ARG A 314 8.18 -21.53 -5.75
CA ARG A 314 8.20 -22.88 -6.35
C ARG A 314 7.09 -23.80 -5.87
N ASP A 315 6.53 -23.54 -4.67
CA ASP A 315 5.56 -24.43 -4.01
C ASP A 315 4.11 -23.95 -4.19
N ARG A 316 3.91 -22.86 -4.94
CA ARG A 316 2.57 -22.24 -5.11
C ARG A 316 1.85 -22.71 -6.36
N SER A 317 2.56 -22.89 -7.49
CA SER A 317 2.02 -23.36 -8.77
C SER A 317 3.14 -23.90 -9.65
N ARG A 318 2.80 -24.60 -10.75
CA ARG A 318 3.79 -25.02 -11.76
C ARG A 318 4.41 -23.82 -12.46
N TYR A 319 3.61 -22.78 -12.72
CA TYR A 319 4.07 -21.51 -13.26
C TYR A 319 5.09 -20.85 -12.32
N GLY A 320 4.77 -20.76 -11.01
CA GLY A 320 5.68 -20.25 -9.99
C GLY A 320 6.96 -21.09 -9.85
N ALA A 321 6.86 -22.42 -9.98
CA ALA A 321 8.03 -23.30 -9.96
C ALA A 321 8.99 -23.00 -11.13
N LYS A 322 8.47 -22.83 -12.35
CA LYS A 322 9.27 -22.47 -13.51
C LYS A 322 9.93 -21.10 -13.38
N LEU A 323 9.19 -20.10 -12.88
CA LEU A 323 9.77 -18.77 -12.57
C LEU A 323 10.94 -18.90 -11.59
N ALA A 324 10.76 -19.65 -10.51
CA ALA A 324 11.79 -19.85 -9.48
C ALA A 324 13.03 -20.59 -9.99
N CYS A 325 12.86 -21.52 -10.95
CA CYS A 325 13.95 -22.26 -11.57
C CYS A 325 14.62 -21.48 -12.74
N GLY A 326 14.07 -20.32 -13.13
CA GLY A 326 14.58 -19.54 -14.26
C GLY A 326 14.34 -20.19 -15.62
N GLU A 327 13.38 -21.11 -15.73
CA GLU A 327 12.96 -21.71 -16.99
C GLU A 327 12.24 -20.70 -17.88
N PHE A 328 12.38 -20.84 -19.20
CA PHE A 328 11.64 -20.00 -20.15
C PHE A 328 10.17 -20.41 -20.20
N ILE A 329 9.28 -19.47 -19.89
CA ILE A 329 7.84 -19.69 -19.81
C ILE A 329 7.15 -19.18 -21.07
N THR A 330 6.19 -19.96 -21.58
CA THR A 330 5.34 -19.59 -22.71
C THR A 330 3.89 -19.48 -22.26
N THR A 331 3.27 -18.32 -22.52
CA THR A 331 1.85 -18.14 -22.27
C THR A 331 1.13 -17.55 -23.48
N VAL A 332 -0.17 -17.80 -23.59
CA VAL A 332 -1.02 -17.24 -24.65
C VAL A 332 -2.23 -16.57 -24.03
N GLU A 333 -2.57 -15.38 -24.54
CA GLU A 333 -3.76 -14.67 -24.09
C GLU A 333 -5.04 -15.31 -24.65
N ILE A 334 -5.98 -15.62 -23.77
CA ILE A 334 -7.31 -16.12 -24.06
C ILE A 334 -8.35 -15.18 -23.49
N VAL A 335 -9.04 -14.49 -24.39
CA VAL A 335 -10.07 -13.51 -24.00
C VAL A 335 -11.36 -14.25 -23.60
N PRO A 336 -11.91 -14.00 -22.40
CA PRO A 336 -13.16 -14.62 -21.95
C PRO A 336 -14.33 -14.37 -22.92
N PRO A 337 -15.32 -15.28 -23.00
CA PRO A 337 -16.50 -15.11 -23.86
C PRO A 337 -17.31 -13.87 -23.53
N LYS A 338 -17.98 -13.29 -24.54
CA LYS A 338 -18.99 -12.21 -24.32
C LYS A 338 -20.31 -12.76 -23.78
N GLY A 339 -20.57 -14.04 -23.98
CA GLY A 339 -21.79 -14.72 -23.57
C GLY A 339 -21.53 -15.79 -22.51
N VAL A 340 -22.47 -16.70 -22.34
CA VAL A 340 -22.47 -17.74 -21.28
C VAL A 340 -21.85 -19.06 -21.70
N ASP A 341 -21.51 -19.24 -22.98
CA ASP A 341 -20.93 -20.50 -23.49
C ASP A 341 -19.40 -20.48 -23.39
N PRO A 342 -18.79 -21.28 -22.48
CA PRO A 342 -17.32 -21.37 -22.34
C PRO A 342 -16.67 -22.37 -23.30
N LYS A 343 -17.43 -23.18 -24.03
CA LYS A 343 -16.92 -24.29 -24.83
C LYS A 343 -15.85 -23.85 -25.84
N PRO A 344 -16.03 -22.76 -26.63
CA PRO A 344 -14.99 -22.30 -27.57
C PRO A 344 -13.68 -21.95 -26.87
N MET A 345 -13.76 -21.35 -25.66
CA MET A 345 -12.60 -21.03 -24.83
C MET A 345 -11.86 -22.29 -24.38
N PHE A 346 -12.61 -23.34 -23.94
CA PHE A 346 -12.00 -24.61 -23.56
C PHE A 346 -11.33 -25.33 -24.73
N ASP A 347 -11.94 -25.31 -25.93
CA ASP A 347 -11.37 -25.93 -27.12
C ASP A 347 -10.05 -25.27 -27.52
N GLN A 348 -9.99 -23.93 -27.43
CA GLN A 348 -8.75 -23.15 -27.62
C GLN A 348 -7.67 -23.51 -26.58
N CYS A 349 -8.04 -23.58 -25.31
CA CYS A 349 -7.12 -23.95 -24.23
C CYS A 349 -6.62 -25.41 -24.37
N ARG A 350 -7.45 -26.35 -24.83
CA ARG A 350 -7.02 -27.73 -25.10
C ARG A 350 -5.97 -27.77 -26.22
N ALA A 351 -6.14 -26.97 -27.27
CA ALA A 351 -5.16 -26.87 -28.35
C ALA A 351 -3.82 -26.30 -27.84
N LEU A 352 -3.85 -25.26 -27.01
CA LEU A 352 -2.67 -24.68 -26.39
C LEU A 352 -1.95 -25.67 -25.45
N LYS A 353 -2.70 -26.39 -24.62
CA LYS A 353 -2.16 -27.45 -23.76
C LYS A 353 -1.48 -28.57 -24.57
N ALA A 354 -2.11 -29.00 -25.65
CA ALA A 354 -1.56 -30.03 -26.54
C ALA A 354 -0.28 -29.57 -27.24
N ALA A 355 -0.12 -28.24 -27.46
CA ALA A 355 1.08 -27.65 -28.02
C ALA A 355 2.18 -27.38 -26.97
N GLY A 356 1.94 -27.69 -25.69
CA GLY A 356 2.92 -27.54 -24.61
C GLY A 356 3.06 -26.12 -24.06
N VAL A 357 2.04 -25.25 -24.23
CA VAL A 357 1.98 -23.94 -23.61
C VAL A 357 1.84 -24.09 -22.09
N ASP A 358 2.60 -23.31 -21.33
CA ASP A 358 2.68 -23.47 -19.87
C ASP A 358 1.45 -22.96 -19.12
N ALA A 359 0.91 -21.81 -19.55
CA ALA A 359 -0.29 -21.22 -18.96
C ALA A 359 -1.01 -20.32 -19.99
N VAL A 360 -2.25 -19.95 -19.68
CA VAL A 360 -3.00 -18.94 -20.45
C VAL A 360 -3.20 -17.67 -19.64
N ASN A 361 -3.04 -16.52 -20.28
CA ASN A 361 -3.39 -15.22 -19.70
C ASN A 361 -4.87 -14.95 -19.95
N VAL A 362 -5.63 -14.65 -18.89
CA VAL A 362 -7.08 -14.43 -18.93
C VAL A 362 -7.36 -12.97 -18.57
N PRO A 363 -7.53 -12.04 -19.53
CA PRO A 363 -7.69 -10.62 -19.26
C PRO A 363 -9.04 -10.29 -18.62
N ASP A 364 -9.05 -9.31 -17.72
CA ASP A 364 -10.22 -8.84 -16.99
C ASP A 364 -10.87 -7.64 -17.69
N GLY A 365 -11.87 -7.91 -18.52
CA GLY A 365 -12.64 -6.89 -19.24
C GLY A 365 -11.75 -5.93 -20.09
N PRO A 366 -10.89 -6.45 -20.99
CA PRO A 366 -9.97 -5.63 -21.74
C PRO A 366 -10.72 -4.55 -22.54
N ARG A 367 -10.17 -3.33 -22.60
CA ARG A 367 -10.81 -2.13 -23.17
C ARG A 367 -12.16 -1.81 -22.52
N ALA A 368 -12.29 -2.06 -21.22
CA ALA A 368 -13.53 -1.85 -20.45
C ALA A 368 -14.77 -2.52 -21.07
N GLN A 369 -14.60 -3.68 -21.72
CA GLN A 369 -15.71 -4.45 -22.27
C GLN A 369 -16.19 -5.51 -21.28
N SER A 370 -17.52 -5.57 -21.07
CA SER A 370 -18.13 -6.63 -20.28
C SER A 370 -17.94 -8.00 -20.96
N ARG A 371 -17.45 -8.97 -20.19
CA ARG A 371 -17.21 -10.37 -20.57
C ARG A 371 -17.47 -11.29 -19.39
N MET A 372 -17.42 -12.58 -19.62
CA MET A 372 -17.38 -13.56 -18.52
C MET A 372 -16.21 -13.20 -17.59
N GLY A 373 -16.44 -13.21 -16.27
CA GLY A 373 -15.44 -12.77 -15.28
C GLY A 373 -14.15 -13.57 -15.37
N ALA A 374 -13.01 -12.87 -15.30
CA ALA A 374 -11.68 -13.48 -15.49
C ALA A 374 -11.38 -14.56 -14.45
N LEU A 375 -11.69 -14.33 -13.15
CA LEU A 375 -11.49 -15.33 -12.09
C LEU A 375 -12.27 -16.62 -12.35
N LEU A 376 -13.56 -16.50 -12.73
CA LEU A 376 -14.38 -17.68 -13.04
C LEU A 376 -13.88 -18.39 -14.32
N SER A 377 -13.49 -17.62 -15.33
CA SER A 377 -12.93 -18.19 -16.58
C SER A 377 -11.65 -18.96 -16.31
N GLY A 378 -10.71 -18.38 -15.54
CA GLY A 378 -9.48 -19.05 -15.13
C GLY A 378 -9.76 -20.35 -14.35
N LEU A 379 -10.65 -20.30 -13.36
CA LEU A 379 -11.05 -21.45 -12.56
C LEU A 379 -11.64 -22.57 -13.43
N MET A 380 -12.52 -22.22 -14.37
CA MET A 380 -13.11 -23.19 -15.28
C MET A 380 -12.07 -23.81 -16.22
N ILE A 381 -11.13 -23.01 -16.76
CA ILE A 381 -10.02 -23.50 -17.59
C ILE A 381 -9.17 -24.50 -16.80
N GLU A 382 -8.78 -24.15 -15.57
CA GLU A 382 -7.95 -25.05 -14.75
C GLU A 382 -8.66 -26.36 -14.41
N ARG A 383 -9.97 -26.32 -14.11
CA ARG A 383 -10.76 -27.52 -13.79
C ARG A 383 -11.06 -28.39 -15.00
N GLU A 384 -11.52 -27.78 -16.11
CA GLU A 384 -12.02 -28.53 -17.28
C GLU A 384 -10.90 -28.93 -18.25
N VAL A 385 -9.82 -28.14 -18.32
CA VAL A 385 -8.73 -28.39 -19.24
C VAL A 385 -7.46 -28.85 -18.52
N GLY A 386 -7.27 -28.46 -17.26
CA GLY A 386 -6.06 -28.74 -16.51
C GLY A 386 -4.84 -27.99 -17.04
N LEU A 387 -5.05 -26.79 -17.58
CA LEU A 387 -4.02 -25.84 -17.98
C LEU A 387 -4.03 -24.69 -16.99
N GLU A 388 -2.88 -24.31 -16.44
CA GLU A 388 -2.80 -23.19 -15.51
C GLU A 388 -3.18 -21.87 -16.18
N SER A 389 -3.76 -20.97 -15.41
CA SER A 389 -4.12 -19.63 -15.83
C SER A 389 -3.32 -18.58 -15.06
N VAL A 390 -2.94 -17.51 -15.74
CA VAL A 390 -2.52 -16.24 -15.17
C VAL A 390 -3.69 -15.29 -15.32
N VAL A 391 -4.46 -15.14 -14.26
CA VAL A 391 -5.69 -14.35 -14.30
C VAL A 391 -5.34 -12.88 -14.10
N HIS A 392 -5.71 -12.05 -15.06
CA HIS A 392 -5.62 -10.61 -14.86
C HIS A 392 -6.72 -10.17 -13.89
N TYR A 393 -6.39 -9.30 -12.97
CA TYR A 393 -7.34 -8.79 -12.00
C TYR A 393 -7.19 -7.26 -11.91
N CYS A 394 -8.29 -6.53 -12.15
CA CYS A 394 -8.25 -5.08 -12.25
C CYS A 394 -9.04 -4.39 -11.12
N CYS A 395 -8.61 -3.14 -10.83
CA CYS A 395 -9.21 -2.30 -9.78
C CYS A 395 -10.46 -1.52 -10.26
N ARG A 396 -10.75 -1.53 -11.57
CA ARG A 396 -11.78 -0.68 -12.17
C ARG A 396 -13.19 -0.93 -11.65
N ASP A 397 -13.59 -2.20 -11.55
CA ASP A 397 -15.01 -2.57 -11.40
C ASP A 397 -15.38 -2.94 -9.96
N ARG A 398 -14.42 -2.97 -9.04
CA ARG A 398 -14.58 -3.50 -7.68
C ARG A 398 -14.07 -2.52 -6.64
N ASN A 399 -14.84 -2.36 -5.56
CA ASN A 399 -14.33 -1.68 -4.38
C ASN A 399 -13.44 -2.63 -3.55
N LEU A 400 -12.78 -2.10 -2.53
CA LEU A 400 -11.85 -2.87 -1.69
C LEU A 400 -12.50 -4.11 -1.07
N LEU A 401 -13.77 -4.03 -0.62
CA LEU A 401 -14.49 -5.17 -0.04
C LEU A 401 -14.74 -6.26 -1.09
N GLY A 402 -15.14 -5.87 -2.30
CA GLY A 402 -15.32 -6.79 -3.42
C GLY A 402 -14.01 -7.46 -3.83
N MET A 403 -12.90 -6.71 -3.85
CA MET A 403 -11.58 -7.25 -4.16
C MET A 403 -11.14 -8.30 -3.13
N LEU A 404 -11.30 -8.02 -1.84
CA LEU A 404 -10.98 -8.97 -0.78
C LEU A 404 -11.83 -10.24 -0.89
N SER A 405 -13.15 -10.11 -1.08
CA SER A 405 -14.04 -11.25 -1.22
C SER A 405 -13.68 -12.12 -2.41
N ASP A 406 -13.41 -11.50 -3.57
CA ASP A 406 -13.01 -12.19 -4.79
C ASP A 406 -11.69 -12.95 -4.62
N LEU A 407 -10.67 -12.28 -4.04
CA LEU A 407 -9.35 -12.88 -3.87
C LEU A 407 -9.36 -14.02 -2.85
N LEU A 408 -10.07 -13.89 -1.73
CA LEU A 408 -10.25 -14.97 -0.76
C LEU A 408 -10.97 -16.17 -1.41
N GLY A 409 -12.03 -15.91 -2.19
CA GLY A 409 -12.75 -16.93 -2.94
C GLY A 409 -11.88 -17.62 -3.99
N ALA A 410 -11.08 -16.84 -4.75
CA ALA A 410 -10.14 -17.35 -5.75
C ALA A 410 -9.06 -18.25 -5.11
N ALA A 411 -8.48 -17.80 -3.99
CA ALA A 411 -7.50 -18.59 -3.23
C ALA A 411 -8.08 -19.92 -2.73
N ALA A 412 -9.28 -19.88 -2.15
CA ALA A 412 -9.99 -21.07 -1.67
C ALA A 412 -10.36 -22.03 -2.81
N ALA A 413 -10.70 -21.49 -4.00
CA ALA A 413 -10.99 -22.28 -5.20
C ALA A 413 -9.76 -22.90 -5.86
N GLY A 414 -8.55 -22.48 -5.48
CA GLY A 414 -7.28 -23.04 -5.96
C GLY A 414 -6.57 -22.21 -7.03
N LEU A 415 -7.09 -21.06 -7.45
CA LEU A 415 -6.36 -20.15 -8.35
C LEU A 415 -5.08 -19.64 -7.68
N ARG A 416 -3.99 -19.52 -8.46
CA ARG A 416 -2.67 -19.16 -7.93
C ARG A 416 -2.01 -18.00 -8.65
N ASN A 417 -2.05 -17.94 -9.98
CA ASN A 417 -1.25 -16.96 -10.71
C ASN A 417 -2.11 -15.76 -11.10
N LEU A 418 -1.71 -14.59 -10.67
CA LEU A 418 -2.40 -13.32 -10.93
C LEU A 418 -1.50 -12.35 -11.70
N LEU A 419 -2.10 -11.57 -12.61
CA LEU A 419 -1.51 -10.35 -13.15
C LEU A 419 -2.34 -9.16 -12.69
N LEU A 420 -1.79 -8.36 -11.81
CA LEU A 420 -2.47 -7.26 -11.15
C LEU A 420 -2.34 -5.97 -11.97
N VAL A 421 -3.48 -5.40 -12.36
CA VAL A 421 -3.52 -4.22 -13.24
C VAL A 421 -4.52 -3.19 -12.71
N THR A 422 -4.28 -1.91 -13.01
CA THR A 422 -5.25 -0.85 -12.66
C THR A 422 -6.55 -1.02 -13.46
N GLY A 423 -6.46 -1.33 -14.73
CA GLY A 423 -7.58 -1.51 -15.65
C GLY A 423 -7.87 -0.25 -16.49
N ASP A 424 -8.45 -0.46 -17.67
CA ASP A 424 -8.84 0.61 -18.58
C ASP A 424 -10.07 1.36 -18.05
N PRO A 425 -10.14 2.70 -18.17
CA PRO A 425 -11.31 3.45 -17.69
C PRO A 425 -12.58 3.11 -18.50
N PRO A 426 -13.78 3.13 -17.89
CA PRO A 426 -15.06 2.81 -18.57
C PRO A 426 -15.32 3.63 -19.83
N LYS A 427 -14.81 4.85 -19.93
CA LYS A 427 -14.91 5.72 -21.10
C LYS A 427 -14.33 5.11 -22.39
N MET A 428 -13.44 4.11 -22.29
CA MET A 428 -12.90 3.39 -23.43
C MET A 428 -13.79 2.25 -23.92
N GLY A 429 -14.83 1.90 -23.17
CA GLY A 429 -15.72 0.77 -23.44
C GLY A 429 -17.12 1.16 -23.88
N PRO A 430 -17.99 0.15 -24.07
CA PRO A 430 -19.35 0.36 -24.55
C PRO A 430 -20.31 0.96 -23.50
N TYR A 431 -19.89 1.03 -22.24
CA TYR A 431 -20.67 1.58 -21.13
C TYR A 431 -19.89 2.73 -20.45
N PRO A 432 -19.70 3.87 -21.13
CA PRO A 432 -18.84 4.95 -20.64
C PRO A 432 -19.34 5.60 -19.34
N GLU A 433 -20.64 5.47 -19.03
CA GLU A 433 -21.29 5.97 -17.81
C GLU A 433 -21.17 4.99 -16.62
N ALA A 434 -20.60 3.80 -16.80
CA ALA A 434 -20.36 2.90 -15.68
C ALA A 434 -19.40 3.55 -14.68
N THR A 435 -19.70 3.41 -13.38
CA THR A 435 -18.88 3.98 -12.32
C THR A 435 -17.51 3.29 -12.29
N ALA A 436 -16.47 4.07 -12.47
CA ALA A 436 -15.11 3.63 -12.21
C ALA A 436 -14.85 3.70 -10.70
N VAL A 437 -14.51 2.58 -10.08
CA VAL A 437 -14.31 2.52 -8.63
C VAL A 437 -12.90 2.99 -8.26
N PHE A 438 -11.88 2.26 -8.71
CA PHE A 438 -10.46 2.60 -8.47
C PHE A 438 -10.17 3.03 -7.02
N ASP A 439 -10.68 2.28 -6.02
CA ASP A 439 -10.33 2.52 -4.62
C ASP A 439 -8.82 2.45 -4.39
N ILE A 440 -8.16 1.56 -5.14
CA ILE A 440 -6.71 1.39 -5.19
C ILE A 440 -6.26 1.23 -6.65
N ASP A 441 -4.97 1.36 -6.90
CA ASP A 441 -4.35 1.07 -8.20
C ASP A 441 -3.60 -0.28 -8.20
N ALA A 442 -2.84 -0.58 -9.26
CA ALA A 442 -2.10 -1.82 -9.36
C ALA A 442 -1.03 -1.99 -8.26
N ILE A 443 -0.47 -0.91 -7.73
CA ILE A 443 0.52 -0.95 -6.65
C ILE A 443 -0.18 -1.32 -5.33
N GLY A 444 -1.28 -0.63 -5.01
CA GLY A 444 -2.10 -0.94 -3.85
C GLY A 444 -2.65 -2.37 -3.88
N LEU A 445 -3.10 -2.83 -5.06
CA LEU A 445 -3.56 -4.20 -5.25
C LEU A 445 -2.43 -5.23 -5.06
N THR A 446 -1.22 -4.92 -5.50
CA THR A 446 -0.04 -5.78 -5.29
C THR A 446 0.27 -5.93 -3.80
N ASN A 447 0.27 -4.82 -3.07
CA ASN A 447 0.47 -4.81 -1.62
C ASN A 447 -0.62 -5.63 -0.90
N LEU A 448 -1.90 -5.44 -1.28
CA LEU A 448 -3.03 -6.19 -0.73
C LEU A 448 -2.82 -7.70 -0.90
N VAL A 449 -2.50 -8.18 -2.11
CA VAL A 449 -2.29 -9.60 -2.38
C VAL A 449 -1.05 -10.14 -1.65
N ALA A 450 0.01 -9.35 -1.54
CA ALA A 450 1.21 -9.71 -0.78
C ALA A 450 0.89 -9.90 0.72
N ARG A 451 0.02 -9.05 1.31
CA ARG A 451 -0.46 -9.22 2.69
C ARG A 451 -1.32 -10.47 2.86
N LEU A 452 -2.23 -10.74 1.92
CA LEU A 452 -3.00 -11.98 1.92
C LEU A 452 -2.10 -13.22 1.88
N ASN A 453 -0.99 -13.18 1.15
CA ASN A 453 0.02 -14.25 1.14
C ASN A 453 0.74 -14.41 2.49
N ARG A 454 0.71 -13.40 3.35
CA ARG A 454 1.20 -13.44 4.75
C ARG A 454 0.11 -13.82 5.76
N GLY A 455 -1.12 -14.05 5.31
CA GLY A 455 -2.27 -14.38 6.17
C GLY A 455 -2.92 -13.18 6.83
N LEU A 456 -2.70 -11.98 6.30
CA LEU A 456 -3.22 -10.71 6.83
C LEU A 456 -4.10 -10.00 5.79
N ASP A 457 -5.13 -9.30 6.27
CA ASP A 457 -5.89 -8.34 5.47
C ASP A 457 -5.17 -6.96 5.40
N PRO A 458 -5.69 -5.98 4.66
CA PRO A 458 -5.11 -4.63 4.61
C PRO A 458 -5.03 -3.91 5.96
N GLY A 459 -5.90 -4.24 6.91
CA GLY A 459 -5.90 -3.72 8.27
C GLY A 459 -4.96 -4.46 9.24
N HIS A 460 -4.09 -5.34 8.72
CA HIS A 460 -3.21 -6.21 9.50
C HIS A 460 -3.94 -7.25 10.38
N ASN A 461 -5.22 -7.54 10.10
CA ASN A 461 -5.96 -8.56 10.84
C ASN A 461 -5.72 -9.95 10.22
N PRO A 462 -5.59 -11.01 11.05
CA PRO A 462 -5.43 -12.37 10.55
C PRO A 462 -6.64 -12.85 9.74
N ILE A 463 -6.39 -13.48 8.57
CA ILE A 463 -7.44 -14.08 7.72
C ILE A 463 -7.57 -15.59 7.90
N GLY A 464 -6.98 -16.15 8.96
CA GLY A 464 -7.04 -17.58 9.29
C GLY A 464 -5.94 -18.41 8.64
N ALA A 465 -5.67 -18.27 7.36
CA ALA A 465 -4.58 -18.94 6.65
C ALA A 465 -4.02 -18.07 5.51
N PRO A 466 -2.71 -18.14 5.23
CA PRO A 466 -2.11 -17.38 4.14
C PRO A 466 -2.61 -17.88 2.78
N THR A 467 -2.79 -16.96 1.84
CA THR A 467 -2.99 -17.32 0.43
C THR A 467 -1.67 -17.77 -0.21
N ARG A 468 -1.73 -18.24 -1.46
CA ARG A 468 -0.54 -18.73 -2.19
C ARG A 468 -0.50 -18.17 -3.60
N PHE A 469 -0.79 -16.87 -3.75
CA PHE A 469 -0.77 -16.24 -5.06
C PHE A 469 0.66 -16.02 -5.55
N VAL A 470 0.88 -16.26 -6.84
CA VAL A 470 2.06 -15.80 -7.60
C VAL A 470 1.69 -14.45 -8.18
N ILE A 471 2.43 -13.42 -7.83
CA ILE A 471 2.06 -12.01 -8.02
C ILE A 471 2.78 -11.42 -9.24
N GLY A 472 2.05 -11.20 -10.33
CA GLY A 472 2.53 -10.53 -11.52
C GLY A 472 2.00 -9.11 -11.66
N VAL A 473 2.76 -8.27 -12.35
CA VAL A 473 2.39 -6.88 -12.68
C VAL A 473 2.68 -6.55 -14.14
N GLY A 474 1.96 -5.57 -14.68
CA GLY A 474 2.27 -5.03 -16.02
C GLY A 474 3.38 -4.00 -15.96
N VAL A 475 4.23 -3.96 -17.01
CA VAL A 475 5.26 -2.92 -17.23
C VAL A 475 5.30 -2.50 -18.70
N ASN A 476 5.73 -1.26 -18.96
CA ASN A 476 5.80 -0.74 -20.30
C ASN A 476 7.19 -0.19 -20.66
N PRO A 477 8.05 -0.98 -21.35
CA PRO A 477 9.36 -0.51 -21.80
C PRO A 477 9.33 0.68 -22.77
N ALA A 478 8.19 0.89 -23.44
CA ALA A 478 7.97 1.97 -24.41
C ALA A 478 7.09 3.10 -23.85
N ALA A 479 7.02 3.23 -22.53
CA ALA A 479 6.22 4.29 -21.89
C ALA A 479 6.69 5.68 -22.36
N PRO A 480 5.77 6.61 -22.69
CA PRO A 480 6.13 7.99 -23.03
C PRO A 480 6.91 8.72 -21.94
N ASP A 481 6.60 8.43 -20.68
CA ASP A 481 7.34 8.87 -19.50
C ASP A 481 7.97 7.63 -18.84
N LEU A 482 9.19 7.31 -19.30
CA LEU A 482 9.91 6.13 -18.84
C LEU A 482 10.34 6.27 -17.37
N ASP A 483 10.72 7.47 -16.91
CA ASP A 483 11.16 7.70 -15.54
C ASP A 483 10.01 7.43 -14.55
N ARG A 484 8.82 7.89 -14.89
CA ARG A 484 7.60 7.59 -14.12
C ARG A 484 7.29 6.09 -14.12
N GLU A 485 7.41 5.41 -15.26
CA GLU A 485 7.16 3.97 -15.36
C GLU A 485 8.17 3.16 -14.52
N LEU A 486 9.45 3.52 -14.55
CA LEU A 486 10.50 2.90 -13.76
C LEU A 486 10.25 3.09 -12.26
N LYS A 487 9.86 4.30 -11.85
CA LYS A 487 9.50 4.59 -10.46
C LYS A 487 8.28 3.77 -10.02
N ARG A 488 7.23 3.69 -10.84
CA ARG A 488 6.06 2.85 -10.56
C ARG A 488 6.39 1.36 -10.54
N PHE A 489 7.29 0.90 -11.41
CA PHE A 489 7.73 -0.49 -11.38
C PHE A 489 8.51 -0.81 -10.10
N HIS A 490 9.40 0.08 -9.67
CA HIS A 490 10.07 -0.04 -8.38
C HIS A 490 9.05 -0.22 -7.23
N TRP A 491 8.05 0.64 -7.14
CA TRP A 491 7.01 0.53 -6.12
C TRP A 491 6.19 -0.77 -6.20
N LYS A 492 5.89 -1.26 -7.41
CA LYS A 492 5.25 -2.58 -7.59
C LYS A 492 6.12 -3.71 -7.05
N VAL A 493 7.43 -3.63 -7.22
CA VAL A 493 8.39 -4.62 -6.70
C VAL A 493 8.45 -4.55 -5.17
N GLU A 494 8.54 -3.36 -4.59
CA GLU A 494 8.50 -3.18 -3.13
C GLU A 494 7.18 -3.64 -2.53
N ALA A 495 6.06 -3.44 -3.23
CA ALA A 495 4.73 -3.94 -2.83
C ALA A 495 4.63 -5.47 -2.88
N GLY A 496 5.59 -6.18 -3.49
CA GLY A 496 5.65 -7.64 -3.50
C GLY A 496 5.43 -8.30 -4.87
N ALA A 497 5.62 -7.59 -5.99
CA ALA A 497 5.58 -8.21 -7.32
C ALA A 497 6.70 -9.24 -7.48
N GLU A 498 6.36 -10.42 -8.01
CA GLU A 498 7.27 -11.57 -8.18
C GLU A 498 7.62 -11.85 -9.64
N PHE A 499 6.86 -11.30 -10.59
CA PHE A 499 7.18 -11.27 -12.01
C PHE A 499 6.50 -10.09 -12.68
N ALA A 500 6.96 -9.75 -13.89
CA ALA A 500 6.33 -8.71 -14.71
C ALA A 500 6.06 -9.20 -16.14
N ILE A 501 4.99 -8.68 -16.76
CA ILE A 501 4.71 -8.88 -18.18
C ILE A 501 4.79 -7.53 -18.87
N THR A 502 5.53 -7.44 -19.98
CA THR A 502 5.65 -6.19 -20.73
C THR A 502 4.44 -5.94 -21.63
N GLN A 503 4.20 -4.66 -21.96
CA GLN A 503 3.43 -4.34 -23.15
C GLN A 503 4.12 -4.95 -24.41
N PRO A 504 3.41 -5.06 -25.56
CA PRO A 504 4.00 -5.63 -26.78
C PRO A 504 5.34 -5.01 -27.16
N VAL A 505 6.35 -5.87 -27.33
CA VAL A 505 7.71 -5.46 -27.71
C VAL A 505 7.88 -5.54 -29.23
N PHE A 506 8.22 -4.42 -29.85
CA PHE A 506 8.61 -4.32 -31.25
C PHE A 506 9.99 -3.67 -31.44
N ASP A 507 10.50 -2.98 -30.41
CA ASP A 507 11.78 -2.29 -30.40
C ASP A 507 12.69 -2.91 -29.32
N LEU A 508 13.73 -3.60 -29.78
CA LEU A 508 14.68 -4.29 -28.90
C LEU A 508 15.62 -3.31 -28.17
N ASP A 509 15.92 -2.16 -28.78
CA ASP A 509 16.77 -1.16 -28.13
C ASP A 509 16.06 -0.49 -26.95
N GLN A 510 14.74 -0.27 -27.07
CA GLN A 510 13.93 0.19 -25.96
C GLN A 510 13.86 -0.86 -24.85
N LEU A 511 13.66 -2.13 -25.22
CA LEU A 511 13.66 -3.22 -24.27
C LEU A 511 15.01 -3.33 -23.53
N ASP A 512 16.13 -3.31 -24.25
CA ASP A 512 17.46 -3.44 -23.67
C ASP A 512 17.79 -2.28 -22.72
N ARG A 513 17.37 -1.05 -23.05
CA ARG A 513 17.48 0.11 -22.13
C ARG A 513 16.67 -0.08 -20.87
N PHE A 514 15.42 -0.53 -20.98
CA PHE A 514 14.54 -0.81 -19.85
C PHE A 514 15.13 -1.90 -18.94
N LEU A 515 15.60 -3.02 -19.51
CA LEU A 515 16.20 -4.12 -18.76
C LEU A 515 17.43 -3.69 -17.98
N LYS A 516 18.29 -2.86 -18.59
CA LYS A 516 19.48 -2.30 -17.92
C LYS A 516 19.10 -1.44 -16.69
N GLN A 517 18.04 -0.65 -16.80
CA GLN A 517 17.58 0.22 -15.71
C GLN A 517 16.84 -0.55 -14.59
N THR A 518 16.30 -1.73 -14.91
CA THR A 518 15.54 -2.56 -13.98
C THR A 518 16.31 -3.76 -13.44
N GLU A 519 17.58 -3.94 -13.82
CA GLU A 519 18.42 -5.09 -13.42
C GLU A 519 18.52 -5.25 -11.90
N ALA A 520 18.57 -4.14 -11.17
CA ALA A 520 18.64 -4.12 -9.71
C ALA A 520 17.39 -4.72 -9.04
N PHE A 521 16.24 -4.71 -9.67
CA PHE A 521 14.98 -5.21 -9.10
C PHE A 521 14.91 -6.74 -9.02
N ARG A 522 15.70 -7.45 -9.84
CA ARG A 522 15.80 -8.93 -9.87
C ARG A 522 14.49 -9.66 -10.06
N VAL A 523 13.49 -9.03 -10.64
CA VAL A 523 12.17 -9.61 -10.92
C VAL A 523 12.18 -10.22 -12.33
N PRO A 524 11.75 -11.49 -12.52
CA PRO A 524 11.60 -12.11 -13.83
C PRO A 524 10.67 -11.31 -14.72
N ILE A 525 11.10 -11.00 -15.95
CA ILE A 525 10.29 -10.27 -16.92
C ILE A 525 9.91 -11.21 -18.08
N ILE A 526 8.63 -11.20 -18.46
CA ILE A 526 8.03 -11.94 -19.57
C ILE A 526 7.68 -10.95 -20.67
N GLY A 527 8.15 -11.19 -21.89
CA GLY A 527 7.93 -10.31 -23.04
C GLY A 527 6.55 -10.48 -23.66
N GLY A 528 5.83 -9.39 -23.84
CA GLY A 528 4.62 -9.36 -24.64
C GLY A 528 4.95 -9.44 -26.13
N ILE A 529 4.43 -10.44 -26.84
CA ILE A 529 4.60 -10.66 -28.26
C ILE A 529 3.26 -10.51 -28.96
N TRP A 530 3.16 -9.58 -29.90
CA TRP A 530 1.94 -9.31 -30.63
C TRP A 530 2.11 -9.58 -32.12
N PRO A 531 1.51 -10.65 -32.69
CA PRO A 531 1.51 -10.88 -34.14
C PRO A 531 0.66 -9.83 -34.86
N LEU A 532 1.26 -9.10 -35.80
CA LEU A 532 0.53 -8.13 -36.61
C LEU A 532 -0.30 -8.84 -37.68
N VAL A 533 -1.60 -8.57 -37.74
CA VAL A 533 -2.52 -9.30 -38.64
C VAL A 533 -2.81 -8.55 -39.96
N SER A 534 -2.42 -7.29 -40.04
CA SER A 534 -2.57 -6.44 -41.23
C SER A 534 -1.81 -5.12 -41.05
N LEU A 535 -1.56 -4.39 -42.16
CA LEU A 535 -1.03 -3.03 -42.10
C LEU A 535 -1.88 -2.10 -41.20
N ARG A 536 -3.21 -2.13 -41.37
CA ARG A 536 -4.13 -1.33 -40.55
C ARG A 536 -3.99 -1.65 -39.05
N ASN A 537 -3.73 -2.89 -38.67
CA ASN A 537 -3.47 -3.25 -37.30
C ASN A 537 -2.13 -2.70 -36.80
N ALA A 538 -1.09 -2.71 -37.62
CA ALA A 538 0.19 -2.11 -37.28
C ALA A 538 0.08 -0.58 -37.11
N GLU A 539 -0.61 0.08 -38.03
CA GLU A 539 -0.88 1.54 -37.97
C GLU A 539 -1.68 1.91 -36.72
N PHE A 540 -2.70 1.13 -36.38
CA PHE A 540 -3.49 1.33 -35.17
C PHE A 540 -2.63 1.23 -33.88
N LEU A 541 -1.77 0.20 -33.81
CA LEU A 541 -0.88 0.02 -32.64
C LEU A 541 0.14 1.16 -32.56
N ALA A 542 0.69 1.59 -33.69
CA ALA A 542 1.71 2.64 -33.72
C ALA A 542 1.17 4.04 -33.40
N ASN A 543 -0.08 4.34 -33.75
CA ASN A 543 -0.61 5.70 -33.68
C ASN A 543 -1.72 5.93 -32.66
N GLU A 544 -2.46 4.87 -32.26
CA GLU A 544 -3.64 5.00 -31.41
C GLU A 544 -3.48 4.32 -30.05
N VAL A 545 -2.49 3.43 -29.86
CA VAL A 545 -2.26 2.74 -28.59
C VAL A 545 -1.10 3.41 -27.85
N PRO A 546 -1.37 4.15 -26.76
CA PRO A 546 -0.32 4.81 -26.01
C PRO A 546 0.71 3.81 -25.46
N GLY A 547 1.99 4.14 -25.63
CA GLY A 547 3.08 3.31 -25.09
C GLY A 547 3.38 2.06 -25.91
N ILE A 548 2.94 1.97 -27.15
CA ILE A 548 3.42 0.99 -28.13
C ILE A 548 4.18 1.75 -29.23
N THR A 549 5.43 1.36 -29.44
CA THR A 549 6.25 1.89 -30.55
C THR A 549 6.47 0.77 -31.56
N VAL A 550 6.04 0.97 -32.79
CA VAL A 550 6.32 0.07 -33.91
C VAL A 550 7.38 0.74 -34.81
N PRO A 551 8.61 0.21 -34.88
CA PRO A 551 9.69 0.78 -35.68
C PRO A 551 9.32 0.89 -37.18
N GLU A 552 9.83 1.90 -37.86
CA GLU A 552 9.54 2.14 -39.30
C GLU A 552 9.98 0.96 -40.20
N GLU A 553 10.99 0.22 -39.77
CA GLU A 553 11.40 -1.00 -40.49
C GLU A 553 10.26 -2.03 -40.50
N ILE A 554 9.62 -2.29 -39.33
CA ILE A 554 8.48 -3.18 -39.23
C ILE A 554 7.27 -2.64 -39.99
N MET A 555 7.01 -1.33 -39.89
CA MET A 555 5.94 -0.67 -40.66
C MET A 555 6.13 -0.82 -42.16
N SER A 556 7.37 -0.64 -42.66
CA SER A 556 7.72 -0.79 -44.08
C SER A 556 7.55 -2.25 -44.55
N ARG A 557 7.89 -3.24 -43.72
CA ARG A 557 7.65 -4.67 -43.99
C ARG A 557 6.16 -4.96 -44.12
N MET A 558 5.35 -4.47 -43.15
CA MET A 558 3.89 -4.67 -43.14
C MET A 558 3.21 -3.94 -44.32
N ARG A 559 3.72 -2.79 -44.75
CA ARG A 559 3.21 -2.05 -45.93
C ARG A 559 3.41 -2.87 -47.21
N ARG A 560 4.65 -3.33 -47.46
CA ARG A 560 4.96 -4.18 -48.63
C ARG A 560 4.16 -5.48 -48.65
N ALA A 561 4.03 -6.13 -47.49
CA ALA A 561 3.24 -7.37 -47.38
C ALA A 561 1.73 -7.12 -47.58
N GLY A 562 1.24 -5.95 -47.14
CA GLY A 562 -0.14 -5.52 -47.32
C GLY A 562 -0.51 -5.27 -48.79
N GLU A 563 0.43 -4.70 -49.59
CA GLU A 563 0.27 -4.53 -51.05
C GLU A 563 0.18 -5.88 -51.78
N ALA A 564 0.89 -6.90 -51.28
CA ALA A 564 0.85 -8.25 -51.86
C ALA A 564 -0.41 -9.03 -51.47
N GLY A 565 -1.17 -8.60 -50.44
CA GLY A 565 -2.43 -9.15 -50.06
C GLY A 565 -2.55 -9.49 -48.56
N ARG A 566 -3.77 -9.88 -48.16
CA ARG A 566 -4.11 -10.11 -46.77
C ARG A 566 -3.38 -11.31 -46.13
N GLU A 567 -3.20 -12.38 -46.90
CA GLU A 567 -2.51 -13.59 -46.42
C GLU A 567 -1.01 -13.30 -46.24
N GLN A 568 -0.41 -12.59 -47.18
CA GLN A 568 1.00 -12.14 -47.12
C GLN A 568 1.24 -11.21 -45.92
N ALA A 569 0.31 -10.29 -45.66
CA ALA A 569 0.39 -9.41 -44.47
C ALA A 569 0.33 -10.20 -43.16
N LEU A 570 -0.55 -11.21 -43.06
CA LEU A 570 -0.62 -12.08 -41.91
C LEU A 570 0.66 -12.91 -41.73
N ALA A 571 1.13 -13.54 -42.80
CA ALA A 571 2.36 -14.35 -42.77
C ALA A 571 3.57 -13.51 -42.36
N GLU A 572 3.69 -12.26 -42.85
CA GLU A 572 4.76 -11.35 -42.48
C GLU A 572 4.65 -10.93 -40.99
N GLY A 573 3.44 -10.64 -40.51
CA GLY A 573 3.24 -10.30 -39.10
C GLY A 573 3.55 -11.47 -38.16
N VAL A 574 3.27 -12.70 -38.57
CA VAL A 574 3.71 -13.90 -37.83
C VAL A 574 5.22 -14.02 -37.82
N ARG A 575 5.87 -13.80 -38.95
CA ARG A 575 7.35 -13.83 -39.08
C ARG A 575 8.00 -12.79 -38.17
N ILE A 576 7.50 -11.56 -38.14
CA ILE A 576 7.96 -10.51 -37.24
C ILE A 576 7.84 -10.94 -35.80
N ALA A 577 6.69 -11.52 -35.40
CA ALA A 577 6.48 -12.02 -34.06
C ALA A 577 7.42 -13.20 -33.68
N GLN A 578 7.73 -14.07 -34.64
CA GLN A 578 8.72 -15.14 -34.45
C GLN A 578 10.14 -14.60 -34.27
N GLU A 579 10.52 -13.58 -35.01
CA GLU A 579 11.81 -12.88 -34.85
C GLU A 579 11.91 -12.21 -33.48
N MET A 580 10.84 -11.54 -33.05
CA MET A 580 10.77 -10.96 -31.69
C MET A 580 10.84 -12.03 -30.61
N LEU A 581 10.10 -13.14 -30.75
CA LEU A 581 10.16 -14.25 -29.81
C LEU A 581 11.58 -14.84 -29.70
N ALA A 582 12.25 -15.02 -30.79
CA ALA A 582 13.65 -15.49 -30.82
C ALA A 582 14.58 -14.48 -30.11
N ALA A 583 14.41 -13.19 -30.38
CA ALA A 583 15.24 -12.13 -29.81
C ALA A 583 15.05 -11.96 -28.29
N VAL A 584 13.82 -12.16 -27.76
CA VAL A 584 13.55 -12.02 -26.33
C VAL A 584 13.94 -13.28 -25.53
N ARG A 585 14.13 -14.41 -26.18
CA ARG A 585 14.45 -15.68 -25.50
C ARG A 585 15.72 -15.64 -24.67
N ASP A 586 16.73 -14.95 -25.16
CA ASP A 586 18.01 -14.82 -24.44
C ASP A 586 18.04 -13.63 -23.45
N ARG A 587 17.01 -12.77 -23.49
CA ARG A 587 16.90 -11.56 -22.68
C ARG A 587 15.95 -11.69 -21.50
N LEU A 588 14.86 -12.44 -21.69
CA LEU A 588 13.73 -12.50 -20.77
C LEU A 588 13.48 -13.91 -20.23
N ARG A 589 12.61 -14.02 -19.25
CA ARG A 589 12.26 -15.30 -18.60
C ARG A 589 11.03 -15.97 -19.21
N GLY A 590 10.48 -15.42 -20.27
CA GLY A 590 9.34 -15.99 -20.97
C GLY A 590 8.77 -15.06 -22.02
N ALA A 591 7.75 -15.55 -22.72
CA ALA A 591 6.97 -14.80 -23.67
C ALA A 591 5.47 -15.03 -23.47
N GLN A 592 4.71 -13.94 -23.48
CA GLN A 592 3.27 -13.94 -23.56
C GLN A 592 2.87 -13.56 -24.97
N VAL A 593 2.31 -14.53 -25.72
CA VAL A 593 1.89 -14.31 -27.10
C VAL A 593 0.40 -13.97 -27.13
N SER A 594 0.07 -12.81 -27.70
CA SER A 594 -1.31 -12.44 -27.93
C SER A 594 -1.92 -13.24 -29.08
N ALA A 595 -3.20 -13.57 -28.96
CA ALA A 595 -3.99 -14.22 -30.03
C ALA A 595 -4.94 -13.18 -30.66
N PRO A 596 -4.48 -12.39 -31.67
CA PRO A 596 -5.26 -11.30 -32.23
C PRO A 596 -6.62 -11.78 -32.75
N LEU A 597 -7.70 -11.10 -32.36
CA LEU A 597 -9.08 -11.47 -32.69
C LEU A 597 -9.49 -12.90 -32.22
N GLY A 598 -8.82 -13.42 -31.16
CA GLY A 598 -9.05 -14.78 -30.66
C GLY A 598 -8.52 -15.90 -31.57
N ARG A 599 -7.59 -15.59 -32.48
CA ARG A 599 -7.02 -16.56 -33.43
C ARG A 599 -5.85 -17.33 -32.79
N VAL A 600 -6.16 -18.29 -31.95
CA VAL A 600 -5.16 -19.18 -31.32
C VAL A 600 -4.22 -19.86 -32.33
N PRO A 601 -4.64 -20.30 -33.52
CA PRO A 601 -3.71 -20.83 -34.51
C PRO A 601 -2.55 -19.91 -34.87
N VAL A 602 -2.78 -18.58 -34.92
CA VAL A 602 -1.71 -17.58 -35.16
C VAL A 602 -0.68 -17.58 -34.02
N ALA A 603 -1.13 -17.61 -32.78
CA ALA A 603 -0.23 -17.68 -31.63
C ALA A 603 0.57 -19.00 -31.61
N LEU A 604 -0.07 -20.12 -31.96
CA LEU A 604 0.61 -21.42 -32.09
C LEU A 604 1.67 -21.41 -33.19
N GLU A 605 1.41 -20.75 -34.33
CA GLU A 605 2.36 -20.61 -35.40
C GLU A 605 3.59 -19.77 -34.98
N VAL A 606 3.38 -18.71 -34.19
CA VAL A 606 4.48 -17.95 -33.60
C VAL A 606 5.33 -18.82 -32.68
N LEU A 607 4.70 -19.61 -31.81
CA LEU A 607 5.41 -20.48 -30.85
C LEU A 607 6.14 -21.65 -31.50
N SER A 608 5.68 -22.15 -32.67
CA SER A 608 6.29 -23.30 -33.35
C SER A 608 7.72 -23.05 -33.81
N ALA A 609 8.07 -21.83 -34.20
CA ALA A 609 9.43 -21.45 -34.57
C ALA A 609 10.42 -21.55 -33.37
N GLY A 610 9.94 -21.30 -32.15
CA GLY A 610 10.73 -21.43 -30.93
C GLY A 610 11.03 -22.86 -30.52
N ALA A 611 10.17 -23.82 -30.90
CA ALA A 611 10.33 -25.24 -30.57
C ALA A 611 11.43 -25.93 -31.41
N SER A 612 11.71 -25.42 -32.63
CA SER A 612 12.75 -25.97 -33.48
C SER A 612 14.18 -25.66 -33.03
N ALA A 613 14.37 -24.63 -32.22
CA ALA A 613 15.69 -24.20 -31.71
C ALA A 613 16.11 -24.85 -30.37
N ALA A 614 15.25 -25.65 -29.73
CA ALA A 614 15.44 -26.15 -28.37
C ALA A 614 15.68 -27.68 -28.30
N ARG A 615 16.58 -28.23 -29.13
CA ARG A 615 17.21 -29.53 -28.84
C ARG A 615 18.72 -29.35 -28.69
N PRO A 616 19.26 -29.19 -27.45
CA PRO A 616 20.66 -29.50 -27.23
C PRO A 616 20.85 -31.00 -27.42
N SER A 617 21.72 -31.40 -28.36
CA SER A 617 22.20 -32.77 -28.51
C SER A 617 22.73 -33.28 -27.17
N SER A 618 22.18 -34.38 -26.68
CA SER A 618 22.68 -35.10 -25.52
C SER A 618 24.19 -35.35 -25.67
N PRO A 619 25.02 -35.11 -24.66
CA PRO A 619 26.45 -35.50 -24.73
C PRO A 619 26.55 -37.02 -24.84
N PRO A 620 27.53 -37.56 -25.60
CA PRO A 620 27.69 -39.01 -25.76
C PRO A 620 28.03 -39.65 -24.41
N ALA A 621 27.38 -40.78 -24.12
CA ALA A 621 27.59 -41.58 -22.94
C ALA A 621 29.08 -41.93 -22.80
N ALA A 622 29.68 -41.55 -21.69
CA ALA A 622 31.03 -41.95 -21.30
C ALA A 622 31.04 -43.48 -21.13
N ARG A 623 31.86 -44.16 -21.92
CA ARG A 623 32.14 -45.60 -21.78
C ARG A 623 32.71 -45.87 -20.38
N ALA A 624 32.01 -46.70 -19.66
CA ALA A 624 32.50 -47.29 -18.44
C ALA A 624 33.76 -48.14 -18.74
N GLY A 625 34.91 -47.66 -18.27
CA GLY A 625 36.13 -48.43 -18.26
C GLY A 625 36.06 -49.52 -17.19
N GLN A 626 36.17 -50.76 -17.62
CA GLN A 626 36.41 -51.91 -16.76
C GLN A 626 37.76 -51.73 -16.05
N SER A 627 37.79 -51.80 -14.74
CA SER A 627 39.00 -52.10 -13.95
C SER A 627 38.75 -53.35 -13.12
N SER A 628 39.52 -54.39 -13.44
CA SER A 628 39.62 -55.66 -12.73
C SER A 628 40.16 -55.49 -11.31
N PRO A 629 39.88 -56.44 -10.41
CA PRO A 629 40.36 -56.40 -9.03
C PRO A 629 41.79 -56.91 -8.90
N ALA A 630 42.63 -56.25 -8.10
CA ALA A 630 43.85 -56.81 -7.59
C ALA A 630 43.78 -56.86 -6.06
N SER A 631 43.93 -58.06 -5.62
CA SER A 631 44.25 -58.63 -4.32
C SER A 631 45.17 -57.79 -3.42
N GLY A 632 44.87 -57.77 -2.11
CA GLY A 632 45.72 -57.32 -1.03
C GLY A 632 44.92 -57.14 0.24
#